data_62237f4d08e9c27bd3c20eb2a2ca341c
#
_entry.id   62237f4d08e9c27bd3c20eb2a2ca341c
#
_cell.length_a   1.000
_cell.length_b   1.000
_cell.length_c   1.000
_cell.angle_alpha   90.00
_cell.angle_beta   90.00
_cell.angle_gamma   90.00
#
_symmetry.space_group_name_H-M   'P 1'
#
loop_
_entity.id
_entity.type
_entity.pdbx_description
1 polymer ?
#
loop_
_entity_poly.entity_id
_entity_poly.type
_entity_poly.pdbx_seq_one_letter_code
_entity_poly.pdbx_strand_id
1 'polypeptide(L)'
;MAGNLIRNAETIQEILTQACERRELLILVTPYLRFESSFLRLEGGDIHVLATMGREDATYGLRNENLRMRFPHGVSFLEAGTQLRGFGMVEARRTLRLAVPEILNEEDQRGSYRVERVGRVPVTFSTPRYDLVVGTLTDISTTGARIYSTRDFTEEELQPGSDMAVTIPLTDSIRINTRVKLRHLQGRTFGVEFRPQLEEDVLQPLSRWVFQRREEDRERAARRGVEAAAPLEGIRNVSILPRGLVVVTADPALEASLQDLLGGIQPVRRVAPGMQALKEAFAQNPALVLFHLPSLSLDERRRLKPMAELLQGRVPFLLLGTGMEAGPLLELGTEVKAAVAIVFNPARGTFFQRLVQGVLRRTYEGGESPMVPKEPEGA
;
A
#
# COMPACT_ATOMS: atom_id res chain seq x y z
N MET A 1 -7.88 16.95 9.19
CA MET A 1 -6.89 18.04 9.39
C MET A 1 -5.97 18.04 8.19
N ALA A 2 -5.66 19.19 7.61
CA ALA A 2 -4.76 19.29 6.47
C ALA A 2 -3.33 18.99 6.94
N GLY A 3 -2.67 18.03 6.33
CA GLY A 3 -1.24 17.76 6.53
C GLY A 3 -0.40 18.98 6.13
N ASN A 4 0.83 19.05 6.62
CA ASN A 4 1.77 20.09 6.21
C ASN A 4 2.23 19.81 4.76
N LEU A 5 2.12 20.79 3.88
CA LEU A 5 2.51 20.68 2.48
C LEU A 5 3.89 21.30 2.25
N ILE A 6 4.86 20.49 1.89
CA ILE A 6 6.21 20.94 1.52
C ILE A 6 6.23 21.18 0.01
N ARG A 7 6.44 22.42 -0.40
CA ARG A 7 6.44 22.86 -1.83
C ARG A 7 7.77 23.46 -2.27
N ASN A 8 8.69 23.70 -1.36
CA ASN A 8 10.00 24.21 -1.70
C ASN A 8 10.82 23.12 -2.39
N ALA A 9 11.24 23.37 -3.63
CA ALA A 9 11.95 22.38 -4.45
C ALA A 9 13.31 21.97 -3.84
N GLU A 10 14.03 22.89 -3.22
CA GLU A 10 15.31 22.61 -2.56
C GLU A 10 15.10 21.68 -1.37
N THR A 11 14.11 21.98 -0.52
CA THR A 11 13.74 21.13 0.63
C THR A 11 13.30 19.74 0.20
N ILE A 12 12.49 19.64 -0.89
CA ILE A 12 12.09 18.34 -1.47
C ILE A 12 13.33 17.56 -1.93
N GLN A 13 14.25 18.23 -2.60
CA GLN A 13 15.47 17.60 -3.09
C GLN A 13 16.38 17.13 -1.95
N GLU A 14 16.53 17.91 -0.89
CA GLU A 14 17.26 17.53 0.32
C GLU A 14 16.66 16.28 0.99
N ILE A 15 15.33 16.27 1.20
CA ILE A 15 14.61 15.14 1.78
C ILE A 15 14.80 13.86 0.95
N LEU A 16 14.66 13.96 -0.38
CA LEU A 16 14.82 12.81 -1.27
C LEU A 16 16.29 12.35 -1.36
N THR A 17 17.25 13.27 -1.30
CA THR A 17 18.69 12.94 -1.24
C THR A 17 18.98 12.15 0.02
N GLN A 18 18.53 12.62 1.19
CA GLN A 18 18.67 11.90 2.45
C GLN A 18 18.00 10.52 2.42
N ALA A 19 16.80 10.43 1.84
CA ALA A 19 16.11 9.14 1.68
C ALA A 19 16.91 8.15 0.81
N CYS A 20 17.58 8.64 -0.25
CA CYS A 20 18.46 7.83 -1.08
C CYS A 20 19.74 7.40 -0.35
N GLU A 21 20.41 8.31 0.37
CA GLU A 21 21.61 8.02 1.16
C GLU A 21 21.36 6.95 2.21
N ARG A 22 20.22 7.03 2.88
CA ARG A 22 19.78 6.08 3.91
C ARG A 22 19.14 4.82 3.35
N ARG A 23 18.93 4.74 2.02
CA ARG A 23 18.18 3.66 1.37
C ARG A 23 16.84 3.40 2.06
N GLU A 24 16.11 4.49 2.33
CA GLU A 24 14.84 4.42 3.05
C GLU A 24 13.84 3.51 2.35
N LEU A 25 13.00 2.84 3.17
CA LEU A 25 11.88 2.05 2.69
C LEU A 25 10.87 2.95 1.97
N LEU A 26 10.37 2.48 0.85
CA LEU A 26 9.39 3.15 0.03
C LEU A 26 8.22 2.21 -0.26
N ILE A 27 7.00 2.70 -0.08
CA ILE A 27 5.78 2.04 -0.56
C ILE A 27 5.23 2.81 -1.75
N LEU A 28 5.17 2.16 -2.90
CA LEU A 28 4.49 2.66 -4.09
C LEU A 28 3.05 2.17 -4.08
N VAL A 29 2.10 3.09 -4.25
CA VAL A 29 0.67 2.81 -4.17
C VAL A 29 -0.01 3.30 -5.45
N THR A 30 -0.75 2.41 -6.08
CA THR A 30 -1.73 2.75 -7.12
C THR A 30 -3.15 2.53 -6.59
N PRO A 31 -4.19 2.91 -7.31
CA PRO A 31 -5.56 2.59 -6.90
C PRO A 31 -5.82 1.09 -6.69
N TYR A 32 -5.00 0.21 -7.28
CA TYR A 32 -5.24 -1.23 -7.33
C TYR A 32 -4.17 -2.07 -6.63
N LEU A 33 -2.93 -1.57 -6.54
CA LEU A 33 -1.77 -2.35 -6.09
C LEU A 33 -0.84 -1.53 -5.20
N ARG A 34 -0.14 -2.23 -4.31
CA ARG A 34 0.93 -1.69 -3.46
C ARG A 34 2.20 -2.49 -3.68
N PHE A 35 3.32 -1.78 -3.72
CA PHE A 35 4.64 -2.35 -3.96
C PHE A 35 5.62 -1.82 -2.91
N GLU A 36 6.36 -2.72 -2.31
CA GLU A 36 7.46 -2.35 -1.44
C GLU A 36 8.73 -2.16 -2.26
N SER A 37 9.47 -1.10 -1.97
CA SER A 37 10.72 -0.73 -2.64
C SER A 37 11.65 -0.03 -1.65
N SER A 38 12.78 0.48 -2.13
CA SER A 38 13.68 1.35 -1.38
C SER A 38 14.31 2.39 -2.30
N PHE A 39 14.60 3.56 -1.76
CA PHE A 39 15.35 4.59 -2.47
C PHE A 39 16.78 4.11 -2.73
N LEU A 40 17.34 4.47 -3.89
CA LEU A 40 18.72 4.15 -4.25
C LEU A 40 19.51 5.38 -4.65
N ARG A 41 18.98 6.22 -5.54
CA ARG A 41 19.68 7.38 -6.08
C ARG A 41 18.73 8.44 -6.59
N LEU A 42 19.12 9.70 -6.43
CA LEU A 42 18.48 10.84 -7.09
C LEU A 42 19.42 11.37 -8.17
N GLU A 43 19.02 11.34 -9.43
CA GLU A 43 19.85 11.73 -10.56
C GLU A 43 19.02 12.25 -11.74
N GLY A 44 19.43 13.36 -12.35
CA GLY A 44 18.82 13.89 -13.58
C GLY A 44 17.34 14.24 -13.46
N GLY A 45 16.84 14.56 -12.27
CA GLY A 45 15.42 14.84 -12.02
C GLY A 45 14.55 13.58 -11.87
N ASP A 46 15.17 12.41 -11.79
CA ASP A 46 14.51 11.13 -11.52
C ASP A 46 14.96 10.53 -10.18
N ILE A 47 14.04 9.87 -9.51
CA ILE A 47 14.30 9.06 -8.33
C ILE A 47 14.47 7.61 -8.79
N HIS A 48 15.63 7.03 -8.56
CA HIS A 48 15.87 5.61 -8.79
C HIS A 48 15.52 4.83 -7.53
N VAL A 49 14.59 3.89 -7.66
CA VAL A 49 14.15 3.01 -6.57
C VAL A 49 14.34 1.55 -6.98
N LEU A 50 14.52 0.65 -6.02
CA LEU A 50 14.75 -0.76 -6.28
C LEU A 50 13.55 -1.38 -7.01
N ALA A 51 13.79 -2.05 -8.13
CA ALA A 51 12.75 -2.82 -8.81
C ALA A 51 12.55 -4.15 -8.08
N THR A 52 11.46 -4.27 -7.33
CA THR A 52 11.07 -5.49 -6.57
C THR A 52 10.09 -6.37 -7.34
N MET A 53 9.90 -6.09 -8.62
CA MET A 53 9.00 -6.80 -9.52
C MET A 53 9.56 -6.84 -10.94
N GLY A 54 9.04 -7.72 -11.79
CA GLY A 54 9.40 -7.80 -13.20
C GLY A 54 9.06 -6.52 -13.97
N ARG A 55 9.83 -6.22 -15.05
CA ARG A 55 9.64 -5.01 -15.86
C ARG A 55 8.22 -4.86 -16.42
N GLU A 56 7.62 -5.98 -16.85
CA GLU A 56 6.26 -5.96 -17.38
C GLU A 56 5.24 -5.66 -16.27
N ASP A 57 5.37 -6.32 -15.10
CA ASP A 57 4.47 -6.09 -13.98
C ASP A 57 4.54 -4.64 -13.48
N ALA A 58 5.76 -4.07 -13.43
CA ALA A 58 5.95 -2.67 -13.12
C ALA A 58 5.33 -1.75 -14.18
N THR A 59 5.45 -2.08 -15.46
CA THR A 59 4.84 -1.30 -16.53
C THR A 59 3.32 -1.26 -16.39
N TYR A 60 2.68 -2.39 -16.12
CA TYR A 60 1.21 -2.46 -15.98
C TYR A 60 0.72 -1.97 -14.61
N GLY A 61 1.44 -2.30 -13.56
CA GLY A 61 1.02 -1.98 -12.19
C GLY A 61 1.27 -0.53 -11.79
N LEU A 62 2.35 0.09 -12.28
CA LEU A 62 2.79 1.41 -11.84
C LEU A 62 2.55 2.53 -12.88
N ARG A 63 2.27 2.19 -14.14
CA ARG A 63 1.95 3.20 -15.17
C ARG A 63 0.53 3.72 -14.97
N ASN A 64 0.35 4.52 -13.94
CA ASN A 64 -0.93 5.06 -13.51
C ASN A 64 -0.76 6.52 -13.09
N GLU A 65 -1.67 7.40 -13.49
CA GLU A 65 -1.66 8.83 -13.14
C GLU A 65 -1.82 9.06 -11.62
N ASN A 66 -2.37 8.07 -10.90
CA ASN A 66 -2.56 8.12 -9.46
C ASN A 66 -1.47 7.35 -8.68
N LEU A 67 -0.28 7.13 -9.26
CA LEU A 67 0.83 6.54 -8.54
C LEU A 67 1.27 7.47 -7.41
N ARG A 68 1.29 6.94 -6.20
CA ARG A 68 1.77 7.64 -5.01
C ARG A 68 2.95 6.91 -4.41
N MET A 69 3.83 7.66 -3.79
CA MET A 69 4.91 7.14 -2.99
C MET A 69 4.73 7.54 -1.53
N ARG A 70 5.02 6.62 -0.60
CA ARG A 70 4.98 6.85 0.85
C ARG A 70 6.28 6.37 1.46
N PHE A 71 6.86 7.16 2.36
CA PHE A 71 8.12 6.81 3.01
C PHE A 71 8.28 7.50 4.37
N PRO A 72 9.09 6.95 5.29
CA PRO A 72 9.39 7.58 6.57
C PRO A 72 10.39 8.74 6.38
N HIS A 73 10.23 9.79 7.19
CA HIS A 73 11.17 10.90 7.28
C HIS A 73 11.25 11.40 8.73
N GLY A 74 12.37 11.13 9.40
CA GLY A 74 12.49 11.42 10.83
C GLY A 74 11.37 10.76 11.64
N VAL A 75 10.60 11.57 12.33
CA VAL A 75 9.45 11.12 13.14
C VAL A 75 8.13 11.09 12.37
N SER A 76 8.11 11.63 11.14
CA SER A 76 6.92 11.78 10.29
C SER A 76 6.92 10.78 9.13
N PHE A 77 5.81 10.74 8.40
CA PHE A 77 5.66 9.99 7.16
C PHE A 77 5.26 10.96 6.05
N LEU A 78 5.89 10.79 4.90
CA LEU A 78 5.64 11.61 3.72
C LEU A 78 4.88 10.83 2.65
N GLU A 79 3.95 11.49 1.99
CA GLU A 79 3.22 10.99 0.83
C GLU A 79 3.32 11.99 -0.32
N ALA A 80 3.54 11.49 -1.54
CA ALA A 80 3.54 12.33 -2.74
C ALA A 80 2.99 11.58 -3.96
N GLY A 81 2.42 12.33 -4.89
CA GLY A 81 2.15 11.85 -6.24
C GLY A 81 3.45 11.76 -7.04
N THR A 82 3.60 10.72 -7.85
CA THR A 82 4.74 10.55 -8.75
C THR A 82 4.31 9.82 -10.02
N GLN A 83 5.24 9.62 -10.96
CA GLN A 83 5.00 8.89 -12.21
C GLN A 83 6.17 7.97 -12.53
N LEU A 84 5.88 6.79 -13.05
CA LEU A 84 6.91 5.90 -13.60
C LEU A 84 7.42 6.47 -14.93
N ARG A 85 8.66 6.93 -14.95
CA ARG A 85 9.32 7.44 -16.15
C ARG A 85 10.06 6.37 -16.94
N GLY A 86 10.41 5.26 -16.31
CA GLY A 86 11.10 4.17 -16.99
C GLY A 86 11.86 3.25 -16.04
N PHE A 87 12.83 2.58 -16.62
CA PHE A 87 13.67 1.59 -15.95
C PHE A 87 15.15 1.98 -16.07
N GLY A 88 15.96 1.53 -15.14
CA GLY A 88 17.38 1.80 -15.14
C GLY A 88 18.17 0.73 -14.37
N MET A 89 19.45 1.03 -14.19
CA MET A 89 20.37 0.23 -13.38
C MET A 89 21.18 1.18 -12.49
N VAL A 90 21.26 0.86 -11.20
CA VAL A 90 22.13 1.56 -10.24
C VAL A 90 22.89 0.49 -9.46
N GLU A 91 24.23 0.56 -9.42
CA GLU A 91 25.08 -0.43 -8.70
C GLU A 91 24.74 -1.88 -9.06
N ALA A 92 24.57 -2.19 -10.36
CA ALA A 92 24.18 -3.50 -10.88
C ALA A 92 22.77 -3.98 -10.43
N ARG A 93 21.97 -3.13 -9.79
CA ARG A 93 20.59 -3.44 -9.39
C ARG A 93 19.59 -2.84 -10.38
N ARG A 94 18.54 -3.59 -10.72
CA ARG A 94 17.44 -3.07 -11.53
C ARG A 94 16.68 -2.00 -10.76
N THR A 95 16.34 -0.91 -11.43
CA THR A 95 15.64 0.22 -10.82
C THR A 95 14.42 0.63 -11.61
N LEU A 96 13.43 1.17 -10.90
CA LEU A 96 12.37 1.98 -11.47
C LEU A 96 12.82 3.44 -11.40
N ARG A 97 12.56 4.21 -12.45
CA ARG A 97 12.79 5.64 -12.50
C ARG A 97 11.45 6.35 -12.27
N LEU A 98 11.35 7.10 -11.20
CA LEU A 98 10.17 7.85 -10.81
C LEU A 98 10.41 9.34 -10.97
N ALA A 99 9.39 10.09 -11.34
CA ALA A 99 9.46 11.55 -11.36
C ALA A 99 9.64 12.10 -9.93
N VAL A 100 10.46 13.13 -9.78
CA VAL A 100 10.52 13.91 -8.53
C VAL A 100 9.17 14.61 -8.35
N PRO A 101 8.53 14.50 -7.19
CA PRO A 101 7.27 15.17 -6.93
C PRO A 101 7.44 16.67 -6.71
N GLU A 102 6.44 17.44 -7.07
CA GLU A 102 6.40 18.88 -6.82
C GLU A 102 5.95 19.22 -5.38
N ILE A 103 5.26 18.30 -4.73
CA ILE A 103 4.68 18.49 -3.39
C ILE A 103 4.88 17.21 -2.59
N LEU A 104 5.42 17.36 -1.37
CA LEU A 104 5.36 16.32 -0.35
C LEU A 104 4.30 16.70 0.68
N ASN A 105 3.44 15.76 1.01
CA ASN A 105 2.43 15.91 2.06
C ASN A 105 2.92 15.16 3.30
N GLU A 106 3.12 15.89 4.39
CA GLU A 106 3.45 15.32 5.68
C GLU A 106 2.17 14.82 6.34
N GLU A 107 2.01 13.50 6.42
CA GLU A 107 0.88 12.87 7.11
C GLU A 107 1.08 12.97 8.62
N ASP A 108 0.13 13.63 9.26
CA ASP A 108 -0.07 13.69 10.72
C ASP A 108 0.93 14.50 11.53
N GLN A 109 0.55 15.76 11.84
CA GLN A 109 1.25 16.65 12.79
C GLN A 109 1.06 16.26 14.27
N ARG A 110 0.22 15.28 14.60
CA ARG A 110 0.03 14.82 15.99
C ARG A 110 1.02 13.74 16.40
N GLY A 111 2.30 13.92 16.00
CA GLY A 111 3.43 13.14 16.51
C GLY A 111 3.19 11.64 16.47
N SER A 112 3.81 10.99 15.55
CA SER A 112 4.11 9.56 15.49
C SER A 112 2.94 8.59 15.67
N TYR A 113 2.67 7.85 14.61
CA TYR A 113 1.83 6.65 14.65
C TYR A 113 2.28 5.74 15.80
N ARG A 114 1.33 5.27 16.59
CA ARG A 114 1.58 4.34 17.69
C ARG A 114 1.27 2.91 17.26
N VAL A 115 2.26 2.06 17.38
CA VAL A 115 2.10 0.63 17.17
C VAL A 115 1.60 0.02 18.47
N GLU A 116 0.32 -0.40 18.51
CA GLU A 116 -0.31 -1.00 19.70
C GLU A 116 -0.02 -2.50 19.84
N ARG A 117 0.32 -3.18 18.74
CA ARG A 117 0.56 -4.63 18.74
C ARG A 117 2.05 -4.94 18.68
N VAL A 118 2.75 -4.60 19.74
CA VAL A 118 4.21 -4.79 19.84
C VAL A 118 4.63 -6.20 20.30
N GLY A 119 3.66 -7.08 20.64
CA GLY A 119 3.96 -8.37 21.25
C GLY A 119 4.30 -8.25 22.74
N ARG A 120 4.94 -9.29 23.30
CA ARG A 120 5.41 -9.28 24.71
C ARG A 120 6.85 -8.79 24.76
N VAL A 121 7.06 -7.50 24.65
CA VAL A 121 8.38 -6.89 24.75
C VAL A 121 8.64 -6.49 26.21
N PRO A 122 9.59 -7.13 26.93
CA PRO A 122 9.95 -6.70 28.28
C PRO A 122 10.67 -5.34 28.23
N VAL A 123 10.35 -4.49 29.19
CA VAL A 123 10.97 -3.17 29.33
C VAL A 123 11.59 -3.11 30.72
N THR A 124 12.82 -2.61 30.81
CA THR A 124 13.40 -2.23 32.08
C THR A 124 13.50 -0.72 32.17
N PHE A 125 13.24 -0.16 33.35
CA PHE A 125 13.32 1.27 33.56
C PHE A 125 13.75 1.60 34.98
N SER A 126 14.38 2.78 35.15
CA SER A 126 14.68 3.35 36.45
C SER A 126 13.78 4.56 36.73
N THR A 127 13.49 4.79 38.00
CA THR A 127 12.78 5.97 38.49
C THR A 127 13.67 6.70 39.48
N PRO A 128 13.34 7.90 39.95
CA PRO A 128 14.13 8.58 41.00
C PRO A 128 14.30 7.78 42.28
N ARG A 129 13.41 6.81 42.57
CA ARG A 129 13.44 5.99 43.81
C ARG A 129 13.91 4.55 43.58
N TYR A 130 13.87 4.06 42.35
CA TYR A 130 14.16 2.63 42.05
C TYR A 130 15.09 2.54 40.85
N ASP A 131 16.23 1.87 41.04
CA ASP A 131 17.24 1.72 39.99
C ASP A 131 16.85 0.75 38.88
N LEU A 132 15.98 -0.22 39.20
CA LEU A 132 15.54 -1.22 38.21
C LEU A 132 14.11 -1.66 38.51
N VAL A 133 13.22 -1.38 37.55
CA VAL A 133 11.86 -1.89 37.52
C VAL A 133 11.60 -2.57 36.20
N VAL A 134 10.79 -3.61 36.22
CA VAL A 134 10.40 -4.37 35.01
C VAL A 134 8.98 -4.03 34.62
N GLY A 135 8.74 -3.93 33.34
CA GLY A 135 7.43 -3.72 32.75
C GLY A 135 7.29 -4.43 31.40
N THR A 136 6.19 -4.17 30.75
CA THR A 136 5.91 -4.67 29.37
C THR A 136 5.49 -3.51 28.51
N LEU A 137 6.03 -3.43 27.31
CA LEU A 137 5.65 -2.44 26.31
C LEU A 137 4.21 -2.66 25.86
N THR A 138 3.39 -1.62 25.91
CA THR A 138 1.99 -1.66 25.45
C THR A 138 1.86 -1.09 24.05
N ASP A 139 2.46 0.08 23.84
CA ASP A 139 2.57 0.70 22.51
C ASP A 139 3.87 1.50 22.40
N ILE A 140 4.30 1.76 21.18
CA ILE A 140 5.48 2.55 20.87
C ILE A 140 5.30 3.37 19.61
N SER A 141 5.97 4.50 19.60
CA SER A 141 6.08 5.41 18.47
C SER A 141 7.51 5.92 18.33
N THR A 142 7.80 6.75 17.34
CA THR A 142 9.11 7.39 17.17
C THR A 142 9.42 8.44 18.25
N THR A 143 8.42 8.90 19.01
CA THR A 143 8.56 9.97 20.02
C THR A 143 8.34 9.51 21.45
N GLY A 144 7.88 8.27 21.68
CA GLY A 144 7.60 7.80 23.03
C GLY A 144 6.98 6.40 23.06
N ALA A 145 6.70 5.93 24.27
CA ALA A 145 6.16 4.61 24.53
C ALA A 145 5.11 4.61 25.65
N ARG A 146 4.27 3.58 25.67
CA ARG A 146 3.40 3.25 26.79
C ARG A 146 3.85 1.93 27.40
N ILE A 147 4.00 1.91 28.70
CA ILE A 147 4.55 0.78 29.46
C ILE A 147 3.56 0.38 30.53
N TYR A 148 3.35 -0.91 30.68
CA TYR A 148 2.64 -1.52 31.80
C TYR A 148 3.68 -2.04 32.79
N SER A 149 3.67 -1.48 34.02
CA SER A 149 4.59 -1.88 35.10
C SER A 149 4.13 -3.12 35.83
N THR A 150 5.07 -3.91 36.32
CA THR A 150 4.77 -5.02 37.22
C THR A 150 4.37 -4.58 38.62
N ARG A 151 4.66 -3.32 39.02
CA ARG A 151 4.26 -2.73 40.31
C ARG A 151 3.39 -1.51 40.11
N ASP A 152 2.62 -1.19 41.11
CA ASP A 152 1.91 0.09 41.23
C ASP A 152 2.87 1.17 41.71
N PHE A 153 2.65 2.41 41.26
CA PHE A 153 3.31 3.61 41.73
C PHE A 153 2.29 4.59 42.31
N THR A 154 2.63 5.20 43.43
CA THR A 154 1.88 6.33 43.94
C THR A 154 2.32 7.60 43.26
N GLU A 155 1.49 8.66 43.31
CA GLU A 155 1.84 9.98 42.76
C GLU A 155 3.07 10.60 43.45
N GLU A 156 3.37 10.20 44.71
CA GLU A 156 4.57 10.61 45.42
C GLU A 156 5.85 9.93 44.94
N GLU A 157 5.73 8.68 44.42
CA GLU A 157 6.86 7.90 43.92
C GLU A 157 7.21 8.27 42.48
N LEU A 158 6.20 8.62 41.67
CA LEU A 158 6.39 8.87 40.26
C LEU A 158 5.38 9.91 39.76
N GLN A 159 5.83 11.12 39.48
CA GLN A 159 5.00 12.25 39.02
C GLN A 159 5.17 12.52 37.52
N PRO A 160 4.11 12.98 36.82
CA PRO A 160 4.26 13.54 35.48
C PRO A 160 5.37 14.60 35.43
N GLY A 161 6.24 14.52 34.42
CA GLY A 161 7.42 15.36 34.31
C GLY A 161 8.70 14.76 34.92
N SER A 162 8.63 13.65 35.68
CA SER A 162 9.81 12.95 36.19
C SER A 162 10.71 12.43 35.06
N ASP A 163 12.00 12.56 35.26
CA ASP A 163 13.01 11.96 34.39
C ASP A 163 13.24 10.52 34.77
N MET A 164 13.30 9.65 33.78
CA MET A 164 13.49 8.21 33.92
C MET A 164 14.50 7.74 32.86
N ALA A 165 15.10 6.58 33.06
CA ALA A 165 15.80 5.88 32.00
C ALA A 165 15.06 4.60 31.62
N VAL A 166 14.98 4.30 30.34
CA VAL A 166 14.30 3.09 29.84
C VAL A 166 15.20 2.31 28.88
N THR A 167 15.05 0.99 28.95
CA THR A 167 15.65 0.05 28.00
C THR A 167 14.54 -0.78 27.38
N ILE A 168 14.36 -0.67 26.07
CA ILE A 168 13.33 -1.38 25.28
C ILE A 168 14.04 -2.22 24.23
N PRO A 169 14.19 -3.54 24.39
CA PRO A 169 14.68 -4.44 23.36
C PRO A 169 13.51 -4.78 22.40
N LEU A 170 13.22 -3.87 21.46
CA LEU A 170 12.05 -3.96 20.59
C LEU A 170 12.13 -5.14 19.62
N THR A 171 13.31 -5.33 19.02
CA THR A 171 13.65 -6.48 18.16
C THR A 171 15.11 -6.86 18.41
N ASP A 172 15.59 -7.94 17.76
CA ASP A 172 17.00 -8.33 17.86
C ASP A 172 17.95 -7.23 17.33
N SER A 173 17.48 -6.39 16.41
CA SER A 173 18.26 -5.31 15.79
C SER A 173 17.92 -3.91 16.32
N ILE A 174 16.84 -3.74 17.07
CA ILE A 174 16.39 -2.43 17.58
C ILE A 174 16.33 -2.48 19.11
N ARG A 175 17.30 -1.81 19.72
CA ARG A 175 17.36 -1.64 21.17
C ARG A 175 17.40 -0.16 21.53
N ILE A 176 16.40 0.31 22.27
CA ILE A 176 16.30 1.69 22.71
C ILE A 176 16.80 1.79 24.14
N ASN A 177 17.86 2.56 24.32
CA ASN A 177 18.45 2.88 25.62
C ASN A 177 18.47 4.41 25.72
N THR A 178 17.54 5.00 26.48
CA THR A 178 17.43 6.46 26.49
C THR A 178 16.79 6.99 27.77
N ARG A 179 17.02 8.27 28.01
CA ARG A 179 16.25 9.03 29.02
C ARG A 179 14.88 9.38 28.46
N VAL A 180 13.90 9.38 29.35
CA VAL A 180 12.52 9.69 29.00
C VAL A 180 11.89 10.60 30.04
N LYS A 181 10.87 11.34 29.64
CA LYS A 181 10.05 12.12 30.51
C LYS A 181 8.68 11.47 30.69
N LEU A 182 8.27 11.25 31.93
CA LEU A 182 6.93 10.75 32.24
C LEU A 182 5.89 11.78 31.83
N ARG A 183 4.90 11.36 31.05
CA ARG A 183 3.81 12.24 30.58
C ARG A 183 2.52 12.03 31.32
N HIS A 184 2.18 10.79 31.62
CA HIS A 184 0.99 10.44 32.38
C HIS A 184 1.21 9.11 33.10
N LEU A 185 0.54 8.95 34.23
CA LEU A 185 0.50 7.72 35.01
C LEU A 185 -0.97 7.40 35.31
N GLN A 186 -1.39 6.15 35.08
CA GLN A 186 -2.72 5.68 35.41
C GLN A 186 -2.60 4.23 35.94
N GLY A 187 -2.62 4.08 37.24
CA GLY A 187 -2.36 2.80 37.90
C GLY A 187 -0.99 2.25 37.52
N ARG A 188 -0.98 1.06 36.90
CA ARG A 188 0.27 0.41 36.42
C ARG A 188 0.70 0.84 35.02
N THR A 189 -0.12 1.61 34.33
CA THR A 189 0.19 2.03 32.96
C THR A 189 0.66 3.46 32.95
N PHE A 190 1.78 3.72 32.27
CA PHE A 190 2.30 5.06 32.10
C PHE A 190 2.83 5.30 30.71
N GLY A 191 2.76 6.56 30.29
CA GLY A 191 3.27 7.02 29.00
C GLY A 191 4.52 7.86 29.18
N VAL A 192 5.53 7.59 28.38
CA VAL A 192 6.79 8.30 28.36
C VAL A 192 7.09 8.93 27.01
N GLU A 193 7.78 10.05 27.04
CA GLU A 193 8.32 10.73 25.87
C GLU A 193 9.84 10.60 25.87
N PHE A 194 10.43 10.26 24.72
CA PHE A 194 11.88 10.21 24.54
C PHE A 194 12.45 11.62 24.57
N ARG A 195 13.27 11.91 25.60
CA ARG A 195 13.94 13.22 25.77
C ARG A 195 15.34 13.03 26.36
N PRO A 196 16.38 13.43 25.65
CA PRO A 196 16.37 14.04 24.30
C PRO A 196 15.72 13.13 23.25
N GLN A 197 15.47 13.68 22.06
CA GLN A 197 15.09 12.87 20.92
C GLN A 197 16.12 11.76 20.70
N LEU A 198 15.65 10.58 20.24
CA LEU A 198 16.52 9.45 19.95
C LEU A 198 17.61 9.85 18.96
N GLU A 199 18.79 9.31 19.16
CA GLU A 199 19.90 9.45 18.22
C GLU A 199 19.55 8.80 16.87
N GLU A 200 20.16 9.28 15.81
CA GLU A 200 19.81 8.90 14.43
C GLU A 200 19.95 7.39 14.17
N ASP A 201 20.97 6.76 14.76
CA ASP A 201 21.24 5.33 14.66
C ASP A 201 20.14 4.45 15.27
N VAL A 202 19.40 4.98 16.26
CA VAL A 202 18.23 4.33 16.88
C VAL A 202 16.92 4.79 16.23
N LEU A 203 16.83 6.09 15.94
CA LEU A 203 15.62 6.70 15.39
C LEU A 203 15.28 6.13 13.99
N GLN A 204 16.26 6.00 13.12
CA GLN A 204 16.05 5.53 11.75
C GLN A 204 15.51 4.09 11.70
N PRO A 205 16.14 3.09 12.36
CA PRO A 205 15.57 1.73 12.41
C PRO A 205 14.18 1.70 13.05
N LEU A 206 13.96 2.46 14.13
CA LEU A 206 12.65 2.54 14.78
C LEU A 206 11.60 3.15 13.86
N SER A 207 11.90 4.26 13.19
CA SER A 207 11.00 4.93 12.25
C SER A 207 10.60 3.99 11.10
N ARG A 208 11.57 3.28 10.54
CA ARG A 208 11.34 2.27 9.50
C ARG A 208 10.46 1.13 9.99
N TRP A 209 10.70 0.63 11.19
CA TRP A 209 9.90 -0.44 11.80
C TRP A 209 8.46 0.03 12.09
N VAL A 210 8.29 1.24 12.66
CA VAL A 210 6.96 1.83 12.92
C VAL A 210 6.19 2.04 11.61
N PHE A 211 6.87 2.50 10.56
CA PHE A 211 6.28 2.66 9.24
C PHE A 211 5.81 1.33 8.65
N GLN A 212 6.62 0.28 8.72
CA GLN A 212 6.22 -1.07 8.27
C GLN A 212 4.98 -1.57 9.01
N ARG A 213 4.95 -1.43 10.35
CA ARG A 213 3.81 -1.83 11.17
C ARG A 213 2.54 -1.05 10.83
N ARG A 214 2.67 0.25 10.61
CA ARG A 214 1.56 1.09 10.14
C ARG A 214 0.97 0.60 8.83
N GLU A 215 1.82 0.28 7.88
CA GLU A 215 1.37 -0.21 6.58
C GLU A 215 0.72 -1.61 6.68
N GLU A 216 1.26 -2.49 7.55
CA GLU A 216 0.62 -3.77 7.86
C GLU A 216 -0.75 -3.60 8.54
N ASP A 217 -0.89 -2.64 9.46
CA ASP A 217 -2.16 -2.38 10.14
C ASP A 217 -3.19 -1.78 9.18
N ARG A 218 -2.78 -0.92 8.25
CA ARG A 218 -3.64 -0.44 7.14
C ARG A 218 -4.12 -1.61 6.27
N GLU A 219 -3.23 -2.51 5.91
CA GLU A 219 -3.59 -3.69 5.12
C GLU A 219 -4.57 -4.61 5.88
N ARG A 220 -4.33 -4.84 7.18
CA ARG A 220 -5.25 -5.62 8.03
C ARG A 220 -6.61 -4.94 8.20
N ALA A 221 -6.64 -3.61 8.33
CA ALA A 221 -7.89 -2.85 8.39
C ALA A 221 -8.68 -2.96 7.09
N ALA A 222 -7.99 -2.86 5.93
CA ALA A 222 -8.60 -3.05 4.63
C ALA A 222 -9.19 -4.47 4.48
N ARG A 223 -8.44 -5.51 4.91
CA ARG A 223 -8.95 -6.90 4.90
C ARG A 223 -10.16 -7.10 5.79
N ARG A 224 -10.20 -6.50 7.00
CA ARG A 224 -11.35 -6.59 7.91
C ARG A 224 -12.56 -5.82 7.41
N GLY A 225 -12.37 -4.70 6.73
CA GLY A 225 -13.44 -4.01 6.03
C GLY A 225 -14.14 -4.91 5.02
N VAL A 226 -13.37 -5.79 4.35
CA VAL A 226 -13.87 -6.82 3.43
C VAL A 226 -14.66 -7.91 4.17
N GLU A 227 -14.12 -8.41 5.30
CA GLU A 227 -14.77 -9.43 6.12
C GLU A 227 -16.02 -8.90 6.86
N ALA A 228 -15.99 -7.63 7.29
CA ALA A 228 -17.13 -6.98 7.93
C ALA A 228 -18.25 -6.63 6.94
N ALA A 229 -17.94 -6.56 5.64
CA ALA A 229 -18.92 -6.42 4.56
C ALA A 229 -19.55 -7.76 4.14
N ALA A 230 -19.17 -8.88 4.75
CA ALA A 230 -19.90 -10.13 4.63
C ALA A 230 -21.32 -9.95 5.19
N PRO A 231 -22.38 -10.40 4.48
CA PRO A 231 -23.73 -9.98 4.75
C PRO A 231 -24.16 -10.36 6.17
N LEU A 232 -24.56 -9.36 6.96
CA LEU A 232 -25.38 -9.56 8.12
C LEU A 232 -26.68 -10.22 7.65
N GLU A 233 -26.85 -11.50 7.91
CA GLU A 233 -28.10 -12.22 7.72
C GLU A 233 -29.19 -11.47 8.49
N GLY A 234 -30.06 -10.79 7.79
CA GLY A 234 -31.26 -10.22 8.40
C GLY A 234 -31.82 -8.93 7.81
N ILE A 235 -31.13 -8.21 6.94
CA ILE A 235 -31.71 -7.01 6.30
C ILE A 235 -31.97 -7.32 4.82
N ARG A 236 -33.23 -7.60 4.50
CA ARG A 236 -33.76 -7.66 3.13
C ARG A 236 -33.84 -6.25 2.51
N ASN A 237 -32.71 -5.59 2.37
CA ASN A 237 -32.55 -4.61 1.30
C ASN A 237 -31.98 -5.38 0.12
N VAL A 238 -32.73 -5.46 -0.97
CA VAL A 238 -32.30 -6.04 -2.24
C VAL A 238 -31.20 -5.14 -2.81
N SER A 239 -30.02 -5.16 -2.19
CA SER A 239 -28.79 -4.70 -2.77
C SER A 239 -28.45 -5.72 -3.84
N ILE A 240 -28.61 -5.33 -5.10
CA ILE A 240 -28.21 -6.12 -6.26
C ILE A 240 -26.68 -6.13 -6.23
N LEU A 241 -26.09 -7.03 -5.43
CA LEU A 241 -24.64 -7.26 -5.44
C LEU A 241 -24.22 -7.67 -6.85
N PRO A 242 -23.17 -7.06 -7.41
CA PRO A 242 -22.66 -7.46 -8.72
C PRO A 242 -22.30 -8.94 -8.71
N ARG A 243 -22.77 -9.69 -9.71
CA ARG A 243 -22.63 -11.14 -9.74
C ARG A 243 -21.65 -11.56 -10.81
N GLY A 244 -20.47 -12.07 -10.35
CA GLY A 244 -19.50 -12.71 -11.22
C GLY A 244 -18.69 -11.77 -12.11
N LEU A 245 -17.73 -12.34 -12.79
CA LEU A 245 -16.89 -11.69 -13.78
C LEU A 245 -17.37 -12.10 -15.17
N VAL A 246 -17.44 -11.14 -16.10
CA VAL A 246 -17.78 -11.43 -17.49
C VAL A 246 -16.54 -11.28 -18.35
N VAL A 247 -16.22 -12.31 -19.15
CA VAL A 247 -15.12 -12.29 -20.11
C VAL A 247 -15.70 -12.29 -21.52
N VAL A 248 -15.45 -11.22 -22.25
CA VAL A 248 -15.85 -11.11 -23.67
C VAL A 248 -14.70 -11.62 -24.53
N THR A 249 -14.81 -12.88 -24.98
CA THR A 249 -13.77 -13.54 -25.76
C THR A 249 -14.36 -14.60 -26.71
N ALA A 250 -13.70 -14.74 -27.86
CA ALA A 250 -13.91 -15.88 -28.78
C ALA A 250 -13.00 -17.06 -28.44
N ASP A 251 -12.02 -16.88 -27.54
CA ASP A 251 -11.00 -17.87 -27.18
C ASP A 251 -11.43 -18.68 -25.94
N PRO A 252 -11.76 -20.00 -26.11
CA PRO A 252 -12.14 -20.85 -25.00
C PRO A 252 -10.95 -21.22 -24.08
N ALA A 253 -9.71 -21.19 -24.59
CA ALA A 253 -8.53 -21.50 -23.79
C ALA A 253 -8.25 -20.34 -22.79
N LEU A 254 -8.46 -19.12 -23.22
CA LEU A 254 -8.40 -17.96 -22.32
C LEU A 254 -9.48 -18.02 -21.23
N GLU A 255 -10.72 -18.41 -21.61
CA GLU A 255 -11.80 -18.60 -20.63
C GLU A 255 -11.41 -19.60 -19.55
N ALA A 256 -10.91 -20.78 -19.94
CA ALA A 256 -10.49 -21.83 -19.00
C ALA A 256 -9.38 -21.32 -18.06
N SER A 257 -8.36 -20.65 -18.62
CA SER A 257 -7.28 -20.05 -17.81
C SER A 257 -7.77 -19.01 -16.83
N LEU A 258 -8.73 -18.17 -17.21
CA LEU A 258 -9.32 -17.16 -16.31
C LEU A 258 -10.25 -17.78 -15.29
N GLN A 259 -10.96 -18.86 -15.64
CA GLN A 259 -11.78 -19.61 -14.68
C GLN A 259 -10.92 -20.24 -13.60
N ASP A 260 -9.78 -20.84 -13.94
CA ASP A 260 -8.85 -21.44 -12.99
C ASP A 260 -8.22 -20.36 -12.06
N LEU A 261 -7.86 -19.22 -12.62
CA LEU A 261 -7.23 -18.14 -11.87
C LEU A 261 -8.20 -17.34 -11.00
N LEU A 262 -9.39 -17.05 -11.48
CA LEU A 262 -10.31 -16.10 -10.86
C LEU A 262 -11.55 -16.77 -10.24
N GLY A 263 -11.81 -18.04 -10.55
CA GLY A 263 -13.00 -18.76 -10.08
C GLY A 263 -13.11 -18.84 -8.57
N GLY A 264 -11.98 -18.82 -7.86
CA GLY A 264 -11.93 -18.75 -6.39
C GLY A 264 -12.27 -17.35 -5.81
N ILE A 265 -12.32 -16.32 -6.65
CA ILE A 265 -12.68 -14.94 -6.24
C ILE A 265 -14.14 -14.68 -6.55
N GLN A 266 -14.50 -14.92 -7.82
CA GLN A 266 -15.85 -14.72 -8.34
C GLN A 266 -16.08 -15.71 -9.53
N PRO A 267 -17.32 -16.19 -9.75
CA PRO A 267 -17.63 -16.99 -10.93
C PRO A 267 -17.28 -16.24 -12.22
N VAL A 268 -16.56 -16.88 -13.14
CA VAL A 268 -16.22 -16.31 -14.44
C VAL A 268 -17.19 -16.86 -15.48
N ARG A 269 -17.74 -15.98 -16.30
CA ARG A 269 -18.66 -16.32 -17.38
C ARG A 269 -18.17 -15.76 -18.72
N ARG A 270 -18.10 -16.61 -19.72
CA ARG A 270 -17.80 -16.17 -21.08
C ARG A 270 -19.04 -15.62 -21.80
N VAL A 271 -18.80 -14.57 -22.54
CA VAL A 271 -19.73 -14.04 -23.54
C VAL A 271 -18.99 -13.95 -24.87
N ALA A 272 -19.58 -14.49 -25.95
CA ALA A 272 -19.00 -14.36 -27.28
C ALA A 272 -19.02 -12.90 -27.74
N PRO A 273 -17.99 -12.40 -28.45
CA PRO A 273 -18.01 -11.04 -29.02
C PRO A 273 -19.24 -10.81 -29.89
N GLY A 274 -19.75 -9.58 -29.87
CA GLY A 274 -20.94 -9.18 -30.64
C GLY A 274 -21.79 -8.15 -29.86
N MET A 275 -22.56 -7.36 -30.59
CA MET A 275 -23.39 -6.29 -29.99
C MET A 275 -24.47 -6.80 -29.04
N GLN A 276 -25.09 -7.92 -29.36
CA GLN A 276 -26.14 -8.52 -28.52
C GLN A 276 -25.53 -9.06 -27.22
N ALA A 277 -24.38 -9.70 -27.32
CA ALA A 277 -23.66 -10.28 -26.22
C ALA A 277 -23.22 -9.24 -25.15
N LEU A 278 -22.83 -8.06 -25.60
CA LEU A 278 -22.45 -6.95 -24.69
C LEU A 278 -23.67 -6.49 -23.88
N LYS A 279 -24.84 -6.32 -24.53
CA LYS A 279 -26.07 -5.98 -23.82
C LYS A 279 -26.45 -7.04 -22.77
N GLU A 280 -26.33 -8.32 -23.12
CA GLU A 280 -26.62 -9.43 -22.22
C GLU A 280 -25.62 -9.50 -21.06
N ALA A 281 -24.33 -9.23 -21.32
CA ALA A 281 -23.29 -9.18 -20.29
C ALA A 281 -23.60 -8.12 -19.22
N PHE A 282 -24.06 -6.94 -19.64
CA PHE A 282 -24.38 -5.86 -18.71
C PHE A 282 -25.76 -6.00 -18.06
N ALA A 283 -26.73 -6.64 -18.72
CA ALA A 283 -28.04 -6.90 -18.14
C ALA A 283 -27.97 -7.75 -16.85
N GLN A 284 -26.88 -8.49 -16.66
CA GLN A 284 -26.66 -9.35 -15.51
C GLN A 284 -25.92 -8.66 -14.33
N ASN A 285 -25.67 -7.36 -14.43
CA ASN A 285 -24.96 -6.59 -13.42
C ASN A 285 -23.61 -7.24 -12.98
N PRO A 286 -22.63 -7.44 -13.89
CA PRO A 286 -21.37 -8.08 -13.57
C PRO A 286 -20.56 -7.22 -12.61
N ALA A 287 -19.73 -7.86 -11.77
CA ALA A 287 -18.79 -7.17 -10.90
C ALA A 287 -17.62 -6.53 -11.68
N LEU A 288 -17.25 -7.14 -12.80
CA LEU A 288 -16.16 -6.68 -13.65
C LEU A 288 -16.35 -7.28 -15.06
N VAL A 289 -16.00 -6.52 -16.09
CA VAL A 289 -15.96 -7.01 -17.48
C VAL A 289 -14.54 -7.02 -17.99
N LEU A 290 -14.13 -8.13 -18.57
CA LEU A 290 -12.81 -8.37 -19.18
C LEU A 290 -13.00 -8.43 -20.70
N PHE A 291 -12.45 -7.48 -21.44
CA PHE A 291 -12.51 -7.47 -22.91
C PHE A 291 -11.22 -8.03 -23.49
N HIS A 292 -11.30 -9.16 -24.20
CA HIS A 292 -10.17 -9.74 -24.89
C HIS A 292 -10.03 -9.10 -26.28
N LEU A 293 -9.10 -8.16 -26.42
CA LEU A 293 -8.95 -7.36 -27.64
C LEU A 293 -8.73 -8.18 -28.93
N PRO A 294 -7.90 -9.26 -28.95
CA PRO A 294 -7.76 -10.07 -30.15
C PRO A 294 -9.06 -10.70 -30.65
N SER A 295 -10.02 -10.92 -29.76
CA SER A 295 -11.35 -11.47 -30.10
C SER A 295 -12.34 -10.43 -30.64
N LEU A 296 -12.05 -9.11 -30.48
CA LEU A 296 -12.93 -8.05 -30.90
C LEU A 296 -12.61 -7.59 -32.34
N SER A 297 -13.63 -7.42 -33.15
CA SER A 297 -13.54 -6.76 -34.47
C SER A 297 -13.17 -5.28 -34.32
N LEU A 298 -12.73 -4.65 -35.42
CA LEU A 298 -12.44 -3.22 -35.44
C LEU A 298 -13.64 -2.36 -35.04
N ASP A 299 -14.83 -2.73 -35.47
CA ASP A 299 -16.05 -2.00 -35.12
C ASP A 299 -16.42 -2.13 -33.65
N GLU A 300 -16.19 -3.29 -33.05
CA GLU A 300 -16.39 -3.49 -31.62
C GLU A 300 -15.39 -2.70 -30.80
N ARG A 301 -14.12 -2.65 -31.21
CA ARG A 301 -13.08 -1.84 -30.55
C ARG A 301 -13.44 -0.35 -30.59
N ARG A 302 -13.91 0.18 -31.72
CA ARG A 302 -14.37 1.57 -31.85
C ARG A 302 -15.54 1.90 -30.92
N ARG A 303 -16.35 0.92 -30.56
CA ARG A 303 -17.50 1.08 -29.67
C ARG A 303 -17.17 0.93 -28.18
N LEU A 304 -15.94 0.50 -27.82
CA LEU A 304 -15.53 0.44 -26.43
C LEU A 304 -15.61 1.79 -25.71
N LYS A 305 -15.25 2.88 -26.41
CA LYS A 305 -15.30 4.22 -25.82
C LYS A 305 -16.71 4.69 -25.47
N PRO A 306 -17.70 4.71 -26.38
CA PRO A 306 -19.07 5.07 -26.02
C PRO A 306 -19.68 4.11 -25.00
N MET A 307 -19.27 2.83 -24.98
CA MET A 307 -19.71 1.88 -23.95
C MET A 307 -19.11 2.20 -22.59
N ALA A 308 -17.83 2.53 -22.53
CA ALA A 308 -17.17 2.95 -21.31
C ALA A 308 -17.83 4.19 -20.71
N GLU A 309 -18.22 5.15 -21.55
CA GLU A 309 -18.95 6.35 -21.13
C GLU A 309 -20.34 6.02 -20.53
N LEU A 310 -21.05 5.03 -21.09
CA LEU A 310 -22.31 4.54 -20.54
C LEU A 310 -22.14 3.81 -19.21
N LEU A 311 -20.98 3.19 -18.98
CA LEU A 311 -20.66 2.42 -17.79
C LEU A 311 -19.99 3.24 -16.68
N GLN A 312 -19.66 4.50 -16.93
CA GLN A 312 -18.92 5.34 -16.01
C GLN A 312 -19.42 5.22 -14.57
N GLY A 313 -18.55 4.65 -13.70
CA GLY A 313 -18.77 4.52 -12.27
C GLY A 313 -19.68 3.36 -11.82
N ARG A 314 -20.24 2.56 -12.72
CA ARG A 314 -21.13 1.45 -12.34
C ARG A 314 -20.44 0.09 -12.38
N VAL A 315 -19.72 -0.22 -13.46
CA VAL A 315 -19.03 -1.50 -13.64
C VAL A 315 -17.61 -1.21 -14.17
N PRO A 316 -16.54 -1.61 -13.46
CA PRO A 316 -15.19 -1.50 -13.99
C PRO A 316 -14.99 -2.48 -15.15
N PHE A 317 -14.09 -2.15 -16.06
CA PHE A 317 -13.68 -3.09 -17.10
C PHE A 317 -12.17 -3.07 -17.32
N LEU A 318 -11.64 -4.21 -17.75
CA LEU A 318 -10.25 -4.41 -18.10
C LEU A 318 -10.12 -4.74 -19.60
N LEU A 319 -9.02 -4.27 -20.21
CA LEU A 319 -8.62 -4.71 -21.54
C LEU A 319 -7.53 -5.76 -21.41
N LEU A 320 -7.76 -6.93 -22.03
CA LEU A 320 -6.81 -8.02 -22.11
C LEU A 320 -6.25 -8.16 -23.53
N GLY A 321 -4.93 -8.18 -23.65
CA GLY A 321 -4.22 -8.56 -24.87
C GLY A 321 -3.61 -9.94 -24.71
N THR A 322 -3.54 -10.75 -25.78
CA THR A 322 -2.73 -11.95 -25.86
C THR A 322 -1.94 -11.92 -27.16
N GLY A 323 -0.64 -12.24 -27.11
CA GLY A 323 0.21 -12.25 -28.30
C GLY A 323 0.38 -10.90 -29.01
N MET A 324 0.17 -9.78 -28.30
CA MET A 324 0.28 -8.42 -28.86
C MET A 324 1.23 -7.55 -28.03
N GLU A 325 1.68 -6.45 -28.62
CA GLU A 325 2.51 -5.47 -27.92
C GLU A 325 1.70 -4.68 -26.88
N ALA A 326 2.38 -4.31 -25.81
CA ALA A 326 1.77 -3.56 -24.70
C ALA A 326 1.40 -2.11 -25.05
N GLY A 327 2.19 -1.45 -25.91
CA GLY A 327 2.01 -0.03 -26.25
C GLY A 327 0.60 0.28 -26.74
N PRO A 328 0.16 -0.31 -27.87
CA PRO A 328 -1.17 -0.05 -28.42
C PRO A 328 -2.32 -0.40 -27.46
N LEU A 329 -2.12 -1.46 -26.65
CA LEU A 329 -3.11 -1.87 -25.65
C LEU A 329 -3.27 -0.81 -24.54
N LEU A 330 -2.16 -0.25 -24.06
CA LEU A 330 -2.15 0.78 -23.02
C LEU A 330 -2.71 2.11 -23.53
N GLU A 331 -2.41 2.49 -24.77
CA GLU A 331 -2.97 3.69 -25.42
C GLU A 331 -4.51 3.58 -25.51
N LEU A 332 -5.00 2.45 -26.04
CA LEU A 332 -6.44 2.22 -26.07
C LEU A 332 -7.06 2.20 -24.67
N GLY A 333 -6.39 1.56 -23.70
CA GLY A 333 -6.84 1.53 -22.31
C GLY A 333 -7.01 2.93 -21.71
N THR A 334 -6.09 3.83 -22.01
CA THR A 334 -6.16 5.23 -21.59
C THR A 334 -7.31 5.95 -22.30
N GLU A 335 -7.44 5.78 -23.62
CA GLU A 335 -8.49 6.43 -24.42
C GLU A 335 -9.90 6.05 -23.94
N VAL A 336 -10.13 4.77 -23.64
CA VAL A 336 -11.43 4.26 -23.19
C VAL A 336 -11.62 4.30 -21.67
N LYS A 337 -10.66 4.84 -20.93
CA LYS A 337 -10.66 4.90 -19.45
C LYS A 337 -10.90 3.53 -18.81
N ALA A 338 -10.26 2.48 -19.34
CA ALA A 338 -10.26 1.16 -18.74
C ALA A 338 -9.63 1.22 -17.33
N ALA A 339 -10.17 0.47 -16.39
CA ALA A 339 -9.54 0.36 -15.06
C ALA A 339 -8.10 -0.16 -15.18
N VAL A 340 -7.88 -1.13 -16.07
CA VAL A 340 -6.54 -1.67 -16.40
C VAL A 340 -6.54 -2.15 -17.86
N ALA A 341 -5.38 -2.00 -18.52
CA ALA A 341 -5.09 -2.61 -19.80
C ALA A 341 -3.80 -3.45 -19.66
N ILE A 342 -3.86 -4.76 -19.92
CA ILE A 342 -2.75 -5.68 -19.65
C ILE A 342 -2.62 -6.77 -20.71
N VAL A 343 -1.38 -7.10 -21.10
CA VAL A 343 -1.11 -8.32 -21.88
C VAL A 343 -1.14 -9.51 -20.93
N PHE A 344 -2.15 -10.36 -21.11
CA PHE A 344 -2.36 -11.52 -20.24
C PHE A 344 -1.31 -12.60 -20.52
N ASN A 345 -0.67 -13.05 -19.44
CA ASN A 345 0.27 -14.17 -19.45
C ASN A 345 -0.11 -15.14 -18.31
N PRO A 346 -0.52 -16.39 -18.62
CA PRO A 346 -0.89 -17.37 -17.59
C PRO A 346 0.22 -17.64 -16.56
N ALA A 347 1.49 -17.56 -16.96
CA ALA A 347 2.63 -17.75 -16.04
C ALA A 347 2.69 -16.68 -14.93
N ARG A 348 1.96 -15.58 -15.07
CA ARG A 348 1.84 -14.47 -14.09
C ARG A 348 0.48 -14.40 -13.43
N GLY A 349 -0.18 -15.54 -13.31
CA GLY A 349 -1.55 -15.64 -12.80
C GLY A 349 -1.75 -14.98 -11.45
N THR A 350 -0.80 -15.13 -10.51
CA THR A 350 -0.87 -14.53 -9.17
C THR A 350 -0.87 -13.00 -9.21
N PHE A 351 -0.08 -12.39 -10.09
CA PHE A 351 -0.10 -10.93 -10.27
C PHE A 351 -1.43 -10.47 -10.84
N PHE A 352 -1.92 -11.14 -11.90
CA PHE A 352 -3.21 -10.83 -12.52
C PHE A 352 -4.38 -10.98 -11.53
N GLN A 353 -4.39 -12.06 -10.74
CA GLN A 353 -5.39 -12.29 -9.70
C GLN A 353 -5.44 -11.15 -8.69
N ARG A 354 -4.30 -10.67 -8.21
CA ARG A 354 -4.20 -9.52 -7.28
C ARG A 354 -4.68 -8.22 -7.91
N LEU A 355 -4.35 -8.02 -9.18
CA LEU A 355 -4.80 -6.85 -9.93
C LEU A 355 -6.34 -6.81 -10.02
N VAL A 356 -6.96 -7.94 -10.38
CA VAL A 356 -8.43 -8.08 -10.43
C VAL A 356 -9.04 -7.85 -9.05
N GLN A 357 -8.49 -8.44 -7.99
CA GLN A 357 -8.93 -8.20 -6.61
C GLN A 357 -8.81 -6.72 -6.23
N GLY A 358 -7.71 -6.06 -6.62
CA GLY A 358 -7.52 -4.63 -6.37
C GLY A 358 -8.56 -3.76 -7.05
N VAL A 359 -8.91 -4.07 -8.32
CA VAL A 359 -9.98 -3.37 -9.05
C VAL A 359 -11.34 -3.56 -8.38
N LEU A 360 -11.69 -4.78 -8.01
CA LEU A 360 -12.95 -5.08 -7.32
C LEU A 360 -13.05 -4.35 -5.97
N ARG A 361 -12.00 -4.40 -5.16
CA ARG A 361 -11.93 -3.68 -3.88
C ARG A 361 -12.10 -2.19 -4.06
N ARG A 362 -11.36 -1.59 -4.99
CA ARG A 362 -11.43 -0.15 -5.25
C ARG A 362 -12.83 0.28 -5.67
N THR A 363 -13.50 -0.53 -6.47
CA THR A 363 -14.81 -0.19 -7.03
C THR A 363 -15.95 -0.35 -6.02
N TYR A 364 -15.93 -1.43 -5.23
CA TYR A 364 -17.07 -1.81 -4.39
C TYR A 364 -16.86 -1.64 -2.89
N GLU A 365 -15.60 -1.61 -2.41
CA GLU A 365 -15.29 -1.63 -0.98
C GLU A 365 -14.61 -0.33 -0.51
N GLY A 366 -14.15 0.50 -1.44
CA GLY A 366 -13.41 1.73 -1.11
C GLY A 366 -12.05 1.48 -0.42
N GLY A 367 -11.59 0.23 -0.41
CA GLY A 367 -10.43 -0.23 0.33
C GLY A 367 -9.07 0.14 -0.30
N GLU A 368 -8.00 0.02 0.49
CA GLU A 368 -6.62 0.16 0.01
C GLU A 368 -6.20 -1.05 -0.85
N SER A 369 -5.26 -0.82 -1.76
CA SER A 369 -4.73 -1.82 -2.68
C SER A 369 -3.97 -2.94 -1.98
N PRO A 370 -4.05 -4.20 -2.44
CA PRO A 370 -3.29 -5.32 -1.88
C PRO A 370 -1.77 -5.16 -2.10
N MET A 371 -0.98 -5.60 -1.13
CA MET A 371 0.49 -5.64 -1.22
C MET A 371 0.95 -6.73 -2.20
N VAL A 372 1.84 -6.40 -3.11
CA VAL A 372 2.55 -7.38 -3.95
C VAL A 372 3.79 -7.86 -3.20
N PRO A 373 4.02 -9.18 -3.04
CA PRO A 373 5.24 -9.68 -2.41
C PRO A 373 6.48 -9.27 -3.22
N LYS A 374 7.60 -9.16 -2.52
CA LYS A 374 8.92 -9.06 -3.15
C LYS A 374 9.21 -10.36 -3.91
N GLU A 375 9.77 -10.24 -5.10
CA GLU A 375 10.42 -11.39 -5.74
C GLU A 375 11.60 -11.83 -4.86
N PRO A 376 11.86 -13.13 -4.69
CA PRO A 376 13.04 -13.58 -3.97
C PRO A 376 14.30 -13.03 -4.65
N GLU A 377 15.18 -12.43 -3.89
CA GLU A 377 16.47 -11.94 -4.37
C GLU A 377 17.27 -13.15 -4.87
N GLY A 378 17.38 -13.37 -6.17
CA GLY A 378 18.27 -14.40 -6.72
C GLY A 378 17.69 -15.34 -7.77
N ALA A 379 16.64 -14.97 -8.51
CA ALA A 379 16.22 -15.70 -9.72
C ALA A 379 16.62 -14.96 -11.00
#